data_aeb353081e9d1ca9f855abe16187437c
#
_entry.id   aeb353081e9d1ca9f855abe16187437c
#
_cell.length_a   1.000
_cell.length_b   1.000
_cell.length_c   1.000
_cell.angle_alpha   90.00
_cell.angle_beta   90.00
_cell.angle_gamma   90.00
#
_symmetry.space_group_name_H-M   'P 1'
#
loop_
_entity.id
_entity.type
_entity.pdbx_description
1 polymer ?
#
loop_
_entity_poly.entity_id
_entity_poly.type
_entity_poly.pdbx_seq_one_letter_code
_entity_poly.pdbx_strand_id
1 'polypeptide(L)'
;MNKIIKKILLILTSLGIILLMGGIISSIVFSEKIENAVVENLTKQIPANLKISSVSFQLFDDFPFSTVEINELYVQEDKSFGKDTLLYAEKAYVSFSVIKFIFNKFSIENISVYNGEISIKENLNHSNYAFLNKNSNNENAIELEEIKLVNTVISYISQRNKIELALICSNIKISLEGENNYNIKGEYISTQTRIYDKEYLENKQLKINLNYSNTDEIPRLKSSSIDIEGLKFFVKGFLNKEKYLDLEIIGEEQNIKLFSNNTPKYLRHIYSSILLDGNINYNAIIKG
;
A
#
# COMPACT_ATOMS: atom_id res chain seq x y z
N MET A 1 47.62 -29.22 -5.21
CA MET A 1 46.68 -28.61 -4.25
C MET A 1 47.02 -29.10 -2.85
N ASN A 2 47.38 -28.19 -1.96
CA ASN A 2 47.98 -28.46 -0.65
C ASN A 2 47.00 -29.32 0.21
N LYS A 3 47.46 -30.37 0.89
CA LYS A 3 46.62 -31.26 1.73
C LYS A 3 45.80 -30.48 2.76
N ILE A 4 46.32 -29.32 3.22
CA ILE A 4 45.65 -28.42 4.14
C ILE A 4 44.44 -27.75 3.47
N ILE A 5 44.59 -27.27 2.22
CA ILE A 5 43.50 -26.64 1.46
C ILE A 5 42.35 -27.62 1.20
N LYS A 6 42.68 -28.90 0.88
CA LYS A 6 41.64 -29.93 0.73
C LYS A 6 40.86 -30.19 2.02
N LYS A 7 41.55 -30.21 3.19
CA LYS A 7 40.89 -30.38 4.49
C LYS A 7 39.98 -29.19 4.84
N ILE A 8 40.47 -27.96 4.61
CA ILE A 8 39.67 -26.75 4.84
C ILE A 8 38.43 -26.74 3.93
N LEU A 9 38.59 -27.08 2.65
CA LEU A 9 37.47 -27.13 1.71
C LEU A 9 36.46 -28.21 2.13
N LEU A 10 36.91 -29.36 2.60
CA LEU A 10 36.04 -30.44 3.07
C LEU A 10 35.27 -30.07 4.35
N ILE A 11 35.90 -29.33 5.26
CA ILE A 11 35.22 -28.80 6.47
C ILE A 11 34.18 -27.75 6.08
N LEU A 12 34.50 -26.82 5.17
CA LEU A 12 33.56 -25.78 4.71
C LEU A 12 32.36 -26.39 3.96
N THR A 13 32.60 -27.39 3.11
CA THR A 13 31.51 -28.09 2.40
C THR A 13 30.64 -28.90 3.35
N SER A 14 31.22 -29.60 4.34
CA SER A 14 30.46 -30.36 5.33
C SER A 14 29.62 -29.41 6.23
N LEU A 15 30.20 -28.27 6.63
CA LEU A 15 29.49 -27.25 7.39
C LEU A 15 28.33 -26.66 6.58
N GLY A 16 28.56 -26.37 5.29
CA GLY A 16 27.53 -25.91 4.37
C GLY A 16 26.35 -26.90 4.21
N ILE A 17 26.70 -28.22 4.08
CA ILE A 17 25.68 -29.27 4.00
C ILE A 17 24.89 -29.40 5.31
N ILE A 18 25.55 -29.30 6.46
CA ILE A 18 24.87 -29.33 7.77
C ILE A 18 23.94 -28.16 7.93
N LEU A 19 24.35 -26.95 7.52
CA LEU A 19 23.51 -25.77 7.55
C LEU A 19 22.31 -25.88 6.59
N LEU A 20 22.51 -26.40 5.38
CA LEU A 20 21.43 -26.66 4.43
C LEU A 20 20.44 -27.70 4.94
N MET A 21 20.94 -28.83 5.46
CA MET A 21 20.06 -29.85 6.04
C MET A 21 19.32 -29.35 7.29
N GLY A 22 20.01 -28.58 8.14
CA GLY A 22 19.40 -27.92 9.30
C GLY A 22 18.30 -26.94 8.89
N GLY A 23 18.52 -26.18 7.82
CA GLY A 23 17.53 -25.28 7.23
C GLY A 23 16.29 -26.02 6.69
N ILE A 24 16.49 -27.11 5.94
CA ILE A 24 15.41 -27.94 5.39
C ILE A 24 14.60 -28.60 6.51
N ILE A 25 15.26 -29.18 7.51
CA ILE A 25 14.58 -29.79 8.66
C ILE A 25 13.81 -28.75 9.46
N SER A 26 14.42 -27.59 9.68
CA SER A 26 13.74 -26.46 10.34
C SER A 26 12.50 -26.00 9.56
N SER A 27 12.59 -25.91 8.24
CA SER A 27 11.48 -25.56 7.36
C SER A 27 10.29 -26.50 7.56
N ILE A 28 10.52 -27.81 7.59
CA ILE A 28 9.46 -28.82 7.73
C ILE A 28 8.86 -28.82 9.15
N VAL A 29 9.72 -28.69 10.18
CA VAL A 29 9.29 -28.78 11.59
C VAL A 29 8.63 -27.50 12.08
N PHE A 30 9.05 -26.33 11.55
CA PHE A 30 8.56 -25.02 12.00
C PHE A 30 7.46 -24.43 11.10
N SER A 31 7.24 -24.98 9.87
CA SER A 31 6.22 -24.45 8.95
C SER A 31 4.85 -24.33 9.61
N GLU A 32 4.37 -25.40 10.20
CA GLU A 32 3.05 -25.43 10.86
C GLU A 32 2.93 -24.43 12.03
N LYS A 33 4.01 -24.27 12.81
CA LYS A 33 4.04 -23.29 13.91
C LYS A 33 4.00 -21.85 13.37
N ILE A 34 4.70 -21.58 12.28
CA ILE A 34 4.76 -20.25 11.67
C ILE A 34 3.44 -19.93 11.01
N GLU A 35 2.89 -20.84 10.22
CA GLU A 35 1.58 -20.70 9.59
C GLU A 35 0.50 -20.39 10.63
N ASN A 36 0.45 -21.18 11.70
CA ASN A 36 -0.49 -20.97 12.81
C ASN A 36 -0.24 -19.61 13.52
N ALA A 37 1.02 -19.22 13.75
CA ALA A 37 1.35 -17.95 14.37
C ALA A 37 0.92 -16.75 13.50
N VAL A 38 1.08 -16.84 12.18
CA VAL A 38 0.62 -15.80 11.25
C VAL A 38 -0.90 -15.71 11.26
N VAL A 39 -1.61 -16.83 11.12
CA VAL A 39 -3.07 -16.86 11.14
C VAL A 39 -3.62 -16.35 12.48
N GLU A 40 -3.03 -16.77 13.60
CA GLU A 40 -3.44 -16.32 14.94
C GLU A 40 -3.23 -14.81 15.12
N ASN A 41 -2.08 -14.27 14.68
CA ASN A 41 -1.82 -12.83 14.75
C ASN A 41 -2.78 -12.04 13.87
N LEU A 42 -3.00 -12.47 12.63
CA LEU A 42 -3.97 -11.83 11.73
C LEU A 42 -5.37 -11.84 12.34
N THR A 43 -5.81 -12.96 12.87
CA THR A 43 -7.15 -13.11 13.50
C THR A 43 -7.30 -12.25 14.75
N LYS A 44 -6.23 -12.10 15.55
CA LYS A 44 -6.25 -11.23 16.75
C LYS A 44 -6.28 -9.75 16.40
N GLN A 45 -5.60 -9.36 15.33
CA GLN A 45 -5.49 -7.97 14.94
C GLN A 45 -6.65 -7.50 14.07
N ILE A 46 -7.25 -8.43 13.31
CA ILE A 46 -8.41 -8.16 12.46
C ILE A 46 -9.64 -8.83 13.12
N PRO A 47 -10.34 -8.14 14.04
CA PRO A 47 -11.51 -8.71 14.75
C PRO A 47 -12.77 -8.76 13.87
N ALA A 48 -12.60 -8.87 12.57
CA ALA A 48 -13.64 -9.08 11.58
C ALA A 48 -13.74 -10.57 11.24
N ASN A 49 -14.76 -10.95 10.47
CA ASN A 49 -14.83 -12.28 9.89
C ASN A 49 -13.71 -12.43 8.84
N LEU A 50 -12.62 -13.04 9.26
CA LEU A 50 -11.49 -13.40 8.42
C LEU A 50 -11.71 -14.82 7.90
N LYS A 51 -11.58 -15.01 6.57
CA LYS A 51 -11.58 -16.32 5.93
C LYS A 51 -10.33 -16.47 5.11
N ILE A 52 -9.69 -17.62 5.21
CA ILE A 52 -8.47 -17.99 4.51
C ILE A 52 -8.66 -19.40 3.97
N SER A 53 -8.38 -19.62 2.69
CA SER A 53 -8.50 -20.97 2.09
C SER A 53 -7.30 -21.83 2.41
N SER A 54 -6.09 -21.33 2.26
CA SER A 54 -4.87 -22.06 2.61
C SER A 54 -3.73 -21.10 2.96
N VAL A 55 -2.79 -21.61 3.73
CA VAL A 55 -1.57 -20.92 4.14
C VAL A 55 -0.41 -21.84 3.85
N SER A 56 0.69 -21.30 3.31
CA SER A 56 1.92 -22.04 3.09
C SER A 56 3.15 -21.20 3.41
N PHE A 57 4.15 -21.82 4.03
CA PHE A 57 5.36 -21.18 4.47
C PHE A 57 6.50 -21.37 3.46
N GLN A 58 7.20 -20.28 3.12
CA GLN A 58 8.33 -20.27 2.19
C GLN A 58 9.58 -19.70 2.89
N LEU A 59 10.56 -20.56 3.17
CA LEU A 59 11.73 -20.21 3.99
C LEU A 59 12.83 -19.46 3.22
N PHE A 60 12.99 -19.69 1.92
CA PHE A 60 14.25 -19.41 1.24
C PHE A 60 14.20 -18.33 0.17
N ASP A 61 13.03 -17.76 -0.14
CA ASP A 61 12.91 -16.84 -1.27
C ASP A 61 13.59 -15.48 -1.03
N ASP A 62 13.65 -15.01 0.25
CA ASP A 62 14.20 -13.68 0.59
C ASP A 62 15.00 -13.68 1.92
N PHE A 63 15.87 -14.70 2.18
CA PHE A 63 16.65 -14.71 3.44
C PHE A 63 17.40 -13.40 3.69
N PRO A 64 17.38 -12.79 4.89
CA PRO A 64 16.96 -13.31 6.21
C PRO A 64 15.45 -13.22 6.52
N PHE A 65 14.64 -12.80 5.59
CA PHE A 65 13.19 -12.80 5.72
C PHE A 65 12.61 -14.13 5.25
N SER A 66 11.49 -14.48 5.83
CA SER A 66 10.67 -15.60 5.39
C SER A 66 9.28 -15.11 5.08
N THR A 67 8.63 -15.79 4.16
CA THR A 67 7.33 -15.37 3.65
C THR A 67 6.30 -16.46 3.88
N VAL A 68 5.11 -16.04 4.31
CA VAL A 68 3.92 -16.88 4.35
C VAL A 68 3.00 -16.43 3.21
N GLU A 69 2.71 -17.36 2.30
CA GLU A 69 1.71 -17.18 1.26
C GLU A 69 0.33 -17.56 1.83
N ILE A 70 -0.63 -16.68 1.65
CA ILE A 70 -2.02 -16.83 2.03
C ILE A 70 -2.84 -16.81 0.75
N ASN A 71 -3.58 -17.88 0.47
CA ASN A 71 -4.47 -17.96 -0.68
C ASN A 71 -5.90 -17.66 -0.29
N GLU A 72 -6.58 -16.87 -1.10
CA GLU A 72 -7.97 -16.46 -0.95
C GLU A 72 -8.26 -15.88 0.45
N LEU A 73 -7.66 -14.73 0.71
CA LEU A 73 -7.90 -13.97 1.93
C LEU A 73 -9.16 -13.12 1.78
N TYR A 74 -10.11 -13.29 2.68
CA TYR A 74 -11.31 -12.45 2.79
C TYR A 74 -11.39 -11.79 4.16
N VAL A 75 -11.59 -10.47 4.17
CA VAL A 75 -11.93 -9.69 5.35
C VAL A 75 -13.30 -9.07 5.13
N GLN A 76 -14.24 -9.40 5.97
CA GLN A 76 -15.58 -8.83 5.90
C GLN A 76 -15.59 -7.42 6.50
N GLU A 77 -16.41 -6.54 5.94
CA GLU A 77 -16.62 -5.19 6.48
C GLU A 77 -17.34 -5.20 7.84
N ASP A 78 -17.34 -4.06 8.54
CA ASP A 78 -18.06 -3.88 9.79
C ASP A 78 -19.56 -4.18 9.60
N LYS A 79 -20.15 -4.86 10.57
CA LYS A 79 -21.56 -5.30 10.54
C LYS A 79 -22.55 -4.15 10.35
N SER A 80 -22.17 -2.92 10.70
CA SER A 80 -22.99 -1.72 10.52
C SER A 80 -23.13 -1.32 9.05
N PHE A 81 -22.26 -1.79 8.17
CA PHE A 81 -22.31 -1.56 6.71
C PHE A 81 -22.95 -2.70 5.93
N GLY A 82 -22.98 -3.91 6.48
CA GLY A 82 -23.56 -5.07 5.82
C GLY A 82 -22.73 -6.33 6.00
N LYS A 83 -22.62 -7.11 4.91
CA LYS A 83 -21.83 -8.34 4.87
C LYS A 83 -20.89 -8.40 3.67
N ASP A 84 -20.65 -7.23 3.08
CA ASP A 84 -19.77 -7.12 1.91
C ASP A 84 -18.29 -7.35 2.31
N THR A 85 -17.45 -7.45 1.32
CA THR A 85 -16.01 -7.63 1.48
C THR A 85 -15.34 -6.27 1.67
N LEU A 86 -14.58 -6.11 2.75
CA LEU A 86 -13.67 -4.98 2.94
C LEU A 86 -12.38 -5.19 2.16
N LEU A 87 -11.82 -6.42 2.24
CA LEU A 87 -10.60 -6.80 1.55
C LEU A 87 -10.77 -8.23 1.01
N TYR A 88 -10.47 -8.39 -0.26
CA TYR A 88 -10.20 -9.67 -0.90
C TYR A 88 -8.78 -9.66 -1.45
N ALA A 89 -8.08 -10.79 -1.37
CA ALA A 89 -6.83 -11.03 -2.07
C ALA A 89 -6.82 -12.47 -2.58
N GLU A 90 -6.60 -12.65 -3.88
CA GLU A 90 -6.34 -14.00 -4.43
C GLU A 90 -5.10 -14.59 -3.79
N LYS A 91 -4.06 -13.76 -3.64
CA LYS A 91 -2.82 -14.09 -2.92
C LYS A 91 -2.38 -12.92 -2.05
N ALA A 92 -2.01 -13.22 -0.82
CA ALA A 92 -1.31 -12.29 0.05
C ALA A 92 -0.01 -12.93 0.56
N TYR A 93 1.05 -12.14 0.59
CA TYR A 93 2.34 -12.56 1.14
C TYR A 93 2.63 -11.73 2.37
N VAL A 94 2.96 -12.39 3.45
CA VAL A 94 3.31 -11.78 4.73
C VAL A 94 4.75 -12.15 5.04
N SER A 95 5.64 -11.17 5.05
CA SER A 95 7.07 -11.38 5.33
C SER A 95 7.41 -10.94 6.75
N PHE A 96 8.28 -11.71 7.39
CA PHE A 96 8.75 -11.48 8.76
C PHE A 96 10.21 -11.90 8.91
N SER A 97 10.89 -11.36 9.92
CA SER A 97 12.27 -11.73 10.23
C SER A 97 12.34 -13.08 10.97
N VAL A 98 12.99 -14.08 10.37
CA VAL A 98 13.25 -15.38 11.01
C VAL A 98 14.05 -15.21 12.29
N ILE A 99 15.00 -14.30 12.29
CA ILE A 99 15.86 -14.05 13.46
C ILE A 99 15.01 -13.53 14.62
N LYS A 100 14.15 -12.53 14.38
CA LYS A 100 13.23 -12.02 15.41
C LYS A 100 12.28 -13.12 15.91
N PHE A 101 11.78 -13.96 15.00
CA PHE A 101 10.89 -15.09 15.34
C PHE A 101 11.57 -16.12 16.27
N ILE A 102 12.82 -16.50 16.00
CA ILE A 102 13.59 -17.42 16.86
C ILE A 102 13.75 -16.88 18.28
N PHE A 103 13.86 -15.56 18.44
CA PHE A 103 13.94 -14.89 19.74
C PHE A 103 12.57 -14.54 20.34
N ASN A 104 11.48 -15.21 19.91
CA ASN A 104 10.09 -14.99 20.34
C ASN A 104 9.57 -13.55 20.14
N LYS A 105 10.13 -12.82 19.16
CA LYS A 105 9.65 -11.52 18.73
C LYS A 105 9.08 -11.67 17.32
N PHE A 106 7.81 -12.01 17.22
CA PHE A 106 7.13 -12.07 15.93
C PHE A 106 6.65 -10.68 15.52
N SER A 107 7.17 -10.16 14.41
CA SER A 107 6.70 -8.92 13.80
C SER A 107 6.53 -9.11 12.30
N ILE A 108 5.40 -8.64 11.77
CA ILE A 108 5.17 -8.57 10.33
C ILE A 108 5.86 -7.33 9.81
N GLU A 109 6.74 -7.49 8.83
CA GLU A 109 7.52 -6.40 8.24
C GLU A 109 6.95 -5.96 6.90
N ASN A 110 6.57 -6.92 6.04
CA ASN A 110 6.03 -6.59 4.72
C ASN A 110 4.74 -7.35 4.44
N ILE A 111 3.83 -6.69 3.73
CA ILE A 111 2.60 -7.29 3.21
C ILE A 111 2.51 -7.00 1.72
N SER A 112 2.29 -8.03 0.91
CA SER A 112 2.02 -7.87 -0.51
C SER A 112 0.67 -8.51 -0.85
N VAL A 113 -0.16 -7.78 -1.58
CA VAL A 113 -1.48 -8.23 -2.05
C VAL A 113 -1.45 -8.32 -3.57
N TYR A 114 -1.89 -9.44 -4.10
CA TYR A 114 -1.97 -9.69 -5.54
C TYR A 114 -3.40 -10.04 -5.93
N ASN A 115 -3.84 -9.47 -7.06
CA ASN A 115 -5.17 -9.70 -7.63
C ASN A 115 -6.26 -9.49 -6.58
N GLY A 116 -6.20 -8.32 -5.92
CA GLY A 116 -7.05 -8.02 -4.78
C GLY A 116 -8.15 -7.01 -5.09
N GLU A 117 -9.05 -6.87 -4.12
CA GLU A 117 -10.07 -5.83 -4.08
C GLU A 117 -10.14 -5.25 -2.68
N ILE A 118 -10.10 -3.92 -2.57
CA ILE A 118 -10.21 -3.18 -1.31
C ILE A 118 -11.40 -2.21 -1.43
N SER A 119 -12.40 -2.37 -0.57
CA SER A 119 -13.60 -1.52 -0.57
C SER A 119 -13.71 -0.73 0.73
N ILE A 120 -13.39 0.56 0.66
CA ILE A 120 -13.43 1.48 1.80
C ILE A 120 -14.71 2.32 1.70
N LYS A 121 -15.54 2.27 2.73
CA LYS A 121 -16.80 3.00 2.79
C LYS A 121 -16.90 3.81 4.07
N GLU A 122 -17.32 5.05 3.94
CA GLU A 122 -17.64 5.94 5.07
C GLU A 122 -19.04 6.54 4.88
N ASN A 123 -19.85 6.41 5.89
CA ASN A 123 -21.08 7.16 6.02
C ASN A 123 -20.86 8.41 6.90
N LEU A 124 -21.93 9.09 7.31
CA LEU A 124 -21.83 10.29 8.14
C LEU A 124 -21.20 10.03 9.51
N ASN A 125 -21.36 8.83 10.08
CA ASN A 125 -21.02 8.52 11.46
C ASN A 125 -19.95 7.44 11.61
N HIS A 126 -19.85 6.50 10.68
CA HIS A 126 -19.02 5.29 10.80
C HIS A 126 -18.24 5.01 9.52
N SER A 127 -17.21 4.17 9.62
CA SER A 127 -16.49 3.58 8.50
C SER A 127 -16.61 2.06 8.53
N ASN A 128 -16.58 1.42 7.36
CA ASN A 128 -16.66 -0.05 7.27
C ASN A 128 -15.41 -0.77 7.80
N TYR A 129 -14.38 -0.02 8.14
CA TYR A 129 -13.10 -0.46 8.74
C TYR A 129 -12.92 0.00 10.20
N ALA A 130 -13.97 0.51 10.86
CA ALA A 130 -13.88 1.07 12.22
C ALA A 130 -13.36 0.10 13.27
N PHE A 131 -13.51 -1.23 13.04
CA PHE A 131 -13.01 -2.27 13.93
C PHE A 131 -11.48 -2.32 14.01
N LEU A 132 -10.76 -1.85 12.98
CA LEU A 132 -9.29 -1.83 12.96
C LEU A 132 -8.71 -0.87 14.01
N ASN A 133 -9.43 0.19 14.35
CA ASN A 133 -8.98 1.20 15.31
C ASN A 133 -9.16 0.79 16.78
N LYS A 134 -9.87 -0.29 17.06
CA LYS A 134 -10.20 -0.71 18.45
C LYS A 134 -9.07 -1.46 19.15
N ASN A 135 -8.08 -1.95 18.43
CA ASN A 135 -7.05 -2.86 18.96
C ASN A 135 -5.64 -2.24 19.10
N SER A 136 -5.51 -0.91 19.11
CA SER A 136 -4.21 -0.22 19.19
C SER A 136 -3.44 -0.40 20.53
N ASN A 137 -3.96 -1.17 21.50
CA ASN A 137 -3.33 -1.40 22.80
C ASN A 137 -2.59 -2.75 22.91
N ASN A 138 -2.39 -3.49 21.84
CA ASN A 138 -1.64 -4.75 21.90
C ASN A 138 -0.13 -4.50 21.79
N GLU A 139 0.63 -5.03 22.76
CA GLU A 139 2.11 -4.99 22.84
C GLU A 139 2.84 -5.65 21.65
N ASN A 140 2.14 -6.32 20.75
CA ASN A 140 2.67 -6.85 19.50
C ASN A 140 2.35 -5.86 18.37
N ALA A 141 3.01 -4.70 18.37
CA ALA A 141 2.91 -3.76 17.25
C ALA A 141 3.40 -4.44 15.97
N ILE A 142 2.60 -4.35 14.90
CA ILE A 142 3.08 -4.67 13.55
C ILE A 142 4.17 -3.63 13.24
N GLU A 143 5.42 -4.06 13.13
CA GLU A 143 6.53 -3.23 12.65
C GLU A 143 6.50 -3.24 11.11
N LEU A 144 5.40 -2.77 10.53
CA LEU A 144 5.21 -2.80 9.10
C LEU A 144 6.13 -1.77 8.44
N GLU A 145 6.96 -2.22 7.52
CA GLU A 145 7.89 -1.39 6.76
C GLU A 145 7.36 -1.12 5.34
N GLU A 146 6.67 -2.11 4.76
CA GLU A 146 6.21 -2.01 3.39
C GLU A 146 4.87 -2.71 3.15
N ILE A 147 4.01 -2.03 2.35
CA ILE A 147 2.81 -2.63 1.75
C ILE A 147 2.94 -2.53 0.24
N LYS A 148 2.72 -3.64 -0.45
CA LYS A 148 2.70 -3.70 -1.92
C LYS A 148 1.35 -4.18 -2.42
N LEU A 149 0.77 -3.46 -3.38
CA LEU A 149 -0.48 -3.83 -4.04
C LEU A 149 -0.21 -4.02 -5.52
N VAL A 150 -0.51 -5.21 -6.04
CA VAL A 150 -0.29 -5.57 -7.44
C VAL A 150 -1.62 -6.04 -8.04
N ASN A 151 -2.02 -5.48 -9.17
CA ASN A 151 -3.30 -5.79 -9.83
C ASN A 151 -4.48 -5.72 -8.84
N THR A 152 -4.54 -4.66 -8.04
CA THR A 152 -5.54 -4.52 -6.97
C THR A 152 -6.51 -3.40 -7.32
N VAL A 153 -7.80 -3.69 -7.20
CA VAL A 153 -8.86 -2.69 -7.34
C VAL A 153 -9.10 -2.05 -5.98
N ILE A 154 -9.10 -0.71 -5.92
CA ILE A 154 -9.43 0.05 -4.72
C ILE A 154 -10.65 0.89 -4.99
N SER A 155 -11.68 0.74 -4.17
CA SER A 155 -12.83 1.62 -4.15
C SER A 155 -12.90 2.39 -2.81
N TYR A 156 -13.17 3.69 -2.89
CA TYR A 156 -13.40 4.53 -1.73
C TYR A 156 -14.67 5.35 -1.93
N ILE A 157 -15.62 5.20 -1.02
CA ILE A 157 -16.89 5.92 -1.05
C ILE A 157 -17.06 6.62 0.29
N SER A 158 -17.08 7.95 0.29
CA SER A 158 -17.32 8.75 1.47
C SER A 158 -18.57 9.64 1.29
N GLN A 159 -19.65 9.29 1.96
CA GLN A 159 -20.85 10.12 2.00
C GLN A 159 -20.59 11.44 2.72
N ARG A 160 -19.75 11.44 3.75
CA ARG A 160 -19.36 12.62 4.52
C ARG A 160 -18.68 13.66 3.65
N ASN A 161 -17.72 13.22 2.84
CA ASN A 161 -16.91 14.10 2.00
C ASN A 161 -17.45 14.21 0.57
N LYS A 162 -18.52 13.46 0.23
CA LYS A 162 -19.08 13.35 -1.13
C LYS A 162 -18.01 12.99 -2.16
N ILE A 163 -17.21 11.98 -1.85
CA ILE A 163 -16.12 11.49 -2.68
C ILE A 163 -16.41 10.04 -3.06
N GLU A 164 -16.26 9.72 -4.34
CA GLU A 164 -16.26 8.36 -4.87
C GLU A 164 -15.02 8.17 -5.75
N LEU A 165 -14.20 7.20 -5.39
CA LEU A 165 -13.00 6.83 -6.14
C LEU A 165 -13.06 5.35 -6.51
N ALA A 166 -12.66 5.03 -7.73
CA ALA A 166 -12.37 3.65 -8.14
C ALA A 166 -11.06 3.64 -8.92
N LEU A 167 -10.12 2.85 -8.45
CA LEU A 167 -8.74 2.79 -8.94
C LEU A 167 -8.37 1.34 -9.25
N ILE A 168 -7.70 1.11 -10.37
CA ILE A 168 -7.04 -0.16 -10.68
C ILE A 168 -5.54 0.05 -10.51
N CYS A 169 -4.99 -0.48 -9.44
CA CYS A 169 -3.58 -0.37 -9.08
C CYS A 169 -2.78 -1.44 -9.81
N SER A 170 -1.93 -1.06 -10.75
CA SER A 170 -1.03 -2.01 -11.42
C SER A 170 0.09 -2.45 -10.48
N ASN A 171 0.71 -1.49 -9.80
CA ASN A 171 1.75 -1.72 -8.80
C ASN A 171 1.88 -0.49 -7.92
N ILE A 172 1.43 -0.59 -6.68
CA ILE A 172 1.56 0.45 -5.65
C ILE A 172 2.43 -0.09 -4.53
N LYS A 173 3.40 0.70 -4.12
CA LYS A 173 4.27 0.46 -2.97
C LYS A 173 4.08 1.57 -1.95
N ILE A 174 3.81 1.20 -0.73
CA ILE A 174 3.72 2.09 0.42
C ILE A 174 4.84 1.70 1.37
N SER A 175 5.85 2.55 1.53
CA SER A 175 6.94 2.35 2.49
C SER A 175 6.69 3.22 3.72
N LEU A 176 6.85 2.64 4.89
CA LEU A 176 6.68 3.29 6.18
C LEU A 176 8.06 3.65 6.73
N GLU A 177 8.34 4.93 6.91
CA GLU A 177 9.62 5.45 7.42
C GLU A 177 9.43 5.96 8.86
N GLY A 178 9.45 5.04 9.83
CA GLY A 178 9.11 5.33 11.22
C GLY A 178 7.59 5.47 11.43
N GLU A 179 7.18 6.07 12.55
CA GLU A 179 5.78 6.03 13.00
C GLU A 179 4.82 6.88 12.15
N ASN A 180 5.31 7.93 11.49
CA ASN A 180 4.43 8.94 10.90
C ASN A 180 4.84 9.42 9.49
N ASN A 181 5.76 8.73 8.83
CA ASN A 181 6.19 9.09 7.48
C ASN A 181 5.91 7.93 6.52
N TYR A 182 5.35 8.27 5.38
CA TYR A 182 4.94 7.30 4.36
C TYR A 182 5.44 7.78 3.00
N ASN A 183 6.04 6.87 2.25
CA ASN A 183 6.33 7.09 0.84
C ASN A 183 5.42 6.17 0.02
N ILE A 184 4.57 6.74 -0.83
CA ILE A 184 3.63 6.02 -1.69
C ILE A 184 4.07 6.20 -3.13
N LYS A 185 4.46 5.12 -3.78
CA LYS A 185 4.87 5.12 -5.19
C LYS A 185 4.07 4.11 -5.98
N GLY A 186 3.75 4.45 -7.22
CA GLY A 186 3.19 3.48 -8.13
C GLY A 186 2.38 4.05 -9.26
N GLU A 187 1.73 3.14 -9.96
CA GLU A 187 0.91 3.42 -11.13
C GLU A 187 -0.49 2.84 -10.93
N TYR A 188 -1.48 3.62 -11.31
CA TYR A 188 -2.87 3.19 -11.29
C TYR A 188 -3.68 3.84 -12.40
N ILE A 189 -4.81 3.24 -12.71
CA ILE A 189 -5.83 3.81 -13.60
C ILE A 189 -6.98 4.26 -12.71
N SER A 190 -7.34 5.53 -12.77
CA SER A 190 -8.57 6.02 -12.16
C SER A 190 -9.73 5.69 -13.10
N THR A 191 -10.54 4.72 -12.74
CA THR A 191 -11.76 4.39 -13.51
C THR A 191 -12.90 5.33 -13.18
N GLN A 192 -12.90 5.86 -11.95
CA GLN A 192 -13.86 6.85 -11.48
C GLN A 192 -13.22 7.74 -10.43
N THR A 193 -13.37 9.04 -10.57
CA THR A 193 -13.09 10.04 -9.52
C THR A 193 -14.22 11.05 -9.54
N ARG A 194 -15.12 10.96 -8.56
CA ARG A 194 -16.25 11.89 -8.40
C ARG A 194 -16.12 12.63 -7.07
N ILE A 195 -16.22 13.95 -7.11
CA ILE A 195 -16.18 14.83 -5.95
C ILE A 195 -17.36 15.81 -6.08
N TYR A 196 -18.27 15.83 -5.10
CA TYR A 196 -19.49 16.67 -5.14
C TYR A 196 -20.24 16.54 -6.48
N ASP A 197 -20.52 15.33 -6.93
CA ASP A 197 -21.26 15.02 -8.18
C ASP A 197 -20.55 15.42 -9.49
N LYS A 198 -19.30 15.88 -9.43
CA LYS A 198 -18.49 16.20 -10.61
C LYS A 198 -17.43 15.14 -10.86
N GLU A 199 -17.32 14.71 -12.10
CA GLU A 199 -16.29 13.75 -12.53
C GLU A 199 -15.02 14.48 -12.94
N TYR A 200 -13.87 13.99 -12.43
CA TYR A 200 -12.55 14.59 -12.64
C TYR A 200 -11.62 13.71 -13.49
N LEU A 201 -11.27 12.53 -13.02
CA LEU A 201 -10.27 11.64 -13.61
C LEU A 201 -10.93 10.32 -14.04
N GLU A 202 -11.64 10.33 -15.16
CA GLU A 202 -12.26 9.13 -15.70
C GLU A 202 -11.32 8.45 -16.70
N ASN A 203 -10.98 7.18 -16.46
CA ASN A 203 -10.10 6.36 -17.29
C ASN A 203 -8.72 7.01 -17.56
N LYS A 204 -8.15 7.64 -16.53
CA LYS A 204 -6.84 8.28 -16.60
C LYS A 204 -5.77 7.43 -15.94
N GLN A 205 -4.64 7.28 -16.66
CA GLN A 205 -3.45 6.67 -16.06
C GLN A 205 -2.70 7.69 -15.22
N LEU A 206 -2.38 7.31 -14.00
CA LEU A 206 -1.64 8.14 -13.06
C LEU A 206 -0.40 7.40 -12.55
N LYS A 207 0.69 8.17 -12.39
CA LYS A 207 1.89 7.74 -11.67
C LYS A 207 2.06 8.67 -10.49
N ILE A 208 2.29 8.11 -9.31
CA ILE A 208 2.44 8.88 -8.07
C ILE A 208 3.75 8.59 -7.38
N ASN A 209 4.27 9.61 -6.74
CA ASN A 209 5.34 9.52 -5.75
C ASN A 209 5.03 10.53 -4.65
N LEU A 210 4.33 10.08 -3.62
CA LEU A 210 3.85 10.92 -2.54
C LEU A 210 4.69 10.69 -1.29
N ASN A 211 5.25 11.75 -0.75
CA ASN A 211 5.94 11.76 0.54
C ASN A 211 5.01 12.41 1.58
N TYR A 212 4.31 11.56 2.31
CA TYR A 212 3.36 11.98 3.33
C TYR A 212 3.96 11.87 4.73
N SER A 213 3.65 12.82 5.58
CA SER A 213 3.96 12.76 7.01
C SER A 213 2.79 13.25 7.84
N ASN A 214 2.61 12.66 9.02
CA ASN A 214 1.58 13.06 9.98
C ASN A 214 2.21 13.36 11.34
N THR A 215 3.15 14.33 11.38
CA THR A 215 3.82 14.76 12.59
C THR A 215 2.94 15.76 13.33
N ASP A 216 2.79 15.60 14.65
CA ASP A 216 1.93 16.43 15.50
C ASP A 216 0.45 16.47 15.05
N GLU A 217 -0.03 15.36 14.47
CA GLU A 217 -1.37 15.26 13.88
C GLU A 217 -1.62 16.28 12.76
N ILE A 218 -0.58 16.75 12.11
CA ILE A 218 -0.66 17.64 10.96
C ILE A 218 -0.25 16.85 9.72
N PRO A 219 -1.22 16.47 8.85
CA PRO A 219 -0.96 15.85 7.56
C PRO A 219 -0.17 16.79 6.65
N ARG A 220 0.96 16.33 6.13
CA ARG A 220 1.83 17.09 5.23
C ARG A 220 2.19 16.28 4.01
N LEU A 221 2.15 16.90 2.86
CA LEU A 221 2.82 16.43 1.65
C LEU A 221 4.15 17.17 1.54
N LYS A 222 5.25 16.42 1.57
CA LYS A 222 6.59 16.96 1.27
C LYS A 222 6.77 16.96 -0.26
N SER A 223 7.97 16.96 -0.79
CA SER A 223 8.24 16.91 -2.25
C SER A 223 7.56 15.70 -2.90
N SER A 224 6.32 15.88 -3.31
CA SER A 224 5.48 14.85 -3.92
C SER A 224 5.27 15.15 -5.39
N SER A 225 5.06 14.13 -6.21
CA SER A 225 4.75 14.30 -7.64
C SER A 225 3.61 13.40 -8.08
N ILE A 226 2.80 13.92 -8.98
CA ILE A 226 1.69 13.23 -9.63
C ILE A 226 1.85 13.46 -11.14
N ASP A 227 1.83 12.38 -11.92
CA ASP A 227 1.83 12.44 -13.39
C ASP A 227 0.48 11.88 -13.87
N ILE A 228 -0.24 12.67 -14.66
CA ILE A 228 -1.52 12.30 -15.26
C ILE A 228 -1.32 12.29 -16.77
N GLU A 229 -1.11 11.11 -17.35
CA GLU A 229 -0.90 10.93 -18.79
C GLU A 229 0.19 11.87 -19.36
N GLY A 230 1.31 12.04 -18.64
CA GLY A 230 2.44 12.89 -19.02
C GLY A 230 2.37 14.32 -18.48
N LEU A 231 1.27 14.74 -17.88
CA LEU A 231 1.15 16.03 -17.22
C LEU A 231 1.64 15.90 -15.77
N LYS A 232 2.79 16.48 -15.46
CA LYS A 232 3.43 16.37 -14.14
C LYS A 232 3.10 17.54 -13.23
N PHE A 233 2.71 17.21 -12.01
CA PHE A 233 2.45 18.14 -10.92
C PHE A 233 3.39 17.82 -9.76
N PHE A 234 4.11 18.85 -9.29
CA PHE A 234 4.80 18.78 -8.00
C PHE A 234 3.91 19.40 -6.94
N VAL A 235 3.71 18.68 -5.87
CA VAL A 235 2.76 19.08 -4.81
C VAL A 235 3.46 19.05 -3.47
N LYS A 236 3.32 20.12 -2.69
CA LYS A 236 3.73 20.20 -1.29
C LYS A 236 2.72 21.00 -0.50
N GLY A 237 2.62 20.75 0.80
CA GLY A 237 1.72 21.51 1.66
C GLY A 237 1.25 20.74 2.89
N PHE A 238 0.25 21.26 3.56
CA PHE A 238 -0.26 20.67 4.78
C PHE A 238 -1.76 20.99 4.99
N LEU A 239 -2.37 20.20 5.88
CA LEU A 239 -3.69 20.47 6.42
C LEU A 239 -3.55 20.57 7.94
N ASN A 240 -3.86 21.72 8.56
CA ASN A 240 -3.74 21.86 10.01
C ASN A 240 -4.96 21.30 10.77
N LYS A 241 -4.88 21.28 12.12
CA LYS A 241 -5.97 20.78 12.98
C LYS A 241 -7.27 21.58 12.86
N GLU A 242 -7.18 22.84 12.46
CA GLU A 242 -8.34 23.71 12.22
C GLU A 242 -8.94 23.54 10.82
N LYS A 243 -8.47 22.53 10.07
CA LYS A 243 -8.81 22.23 8.67
C LYS A 243 -8.36 23.31 7.68
N TYR A 244 -7.44 24.18 8.06
CA TYR A 244 -6.83 25.10 7.12
C TYR A 244 -5.87 24.33 6.20
N LEU A 245 -6.12 24.46 4.91
CA LEU A 245 -5.34 23.86 3.83
C LEU A 245 -4.35 24.89 3.28
N ASP A 246 -3.09 24.49 3.12
CA ASP A 246 -2.06 25.25 2.38
C ASP A 246 -1.35 24.29 1.44
N LEU A 247 -1.69 24.35 0.15
CA LEU A 247 -1.09 23.51 -0.90
C LEU A 247 -0.45 24.40 -1.97
N GLU A 248 0.75 24.03 -2.37
CA GLU A 248 1.43 24.57 -3.54
C GLU A 248 1.54 23.48 -4.61
N ILE A 249 1.11 23.81 -5.82
CA ILE A 249 1.12 22.94 -7.00
C ILE A 249 1.94 23.60 -8.09
N ILE A 250 3.02 22.95 -8.51
CA ILE A 250 3.96 23.48 -9.50
C ILE A 250 3.97 22.56 -10.71
N GLY A 251 3.91 23.15 -11.91
CA GLY A 251 4.17 22.45 -13.17
C GLY A 251 5.18 23.23 -14.00
N GLU A 252 6.21 22.53 -14.46
CA GLU A 252 7.31 23.13 -15.25
C GLU A 252 7.32 22.52 -16.65
N GLU A 253 7.46 23.37 -17.66
CA GLU A 253 7.55 23.00 -19.09
C GLU A 253 6.45 22.04 -19.56
N GLN A 254 5.23 22.21 -19.05
CA GLN A 254 4.10 21.34 -19.37
C GLN A 254 3.51 21.70 -20.73
N ASN A 255 3.34 20.71 -21.60
CA ASN A 255 2.67 20.92 -22.87
C ASN A 255 1.19 21.24 -22.65
N ILE A 256 0.76 22.42 -23.13
CA ILE A 256 -0.59 22.93 -22.90
C ILE A 256 -1.69 22.04 -23.54
N LYS A 257 -1.37 21.27 -24.60
CA LYS A 257 -2.30 20.30 -25.20
C LYS A 257 -2.60 19.16 -24.23
N LEU A 258 -1.60 18.70 -23.45
CA LEU A 258 -1.83 17.69 -22.41
C LEU A 258 -2.76 18.22 -21.33
N PHE A 259 -2.63 19.50 -21.00
CA PHE A 259 -3.52 20.15 -20.05
C PHE A 259 -4.98 20.12 -20.54
N SER A 260 -5.19 20.54 -21.79
CA SER A 260 -6.51 20.51 -22.42
C SER A 260 -7.11 19.08 -22.47
N ASN A 261 -6.31 18.09 -22.85
CA ASN A 261 -6.74 16.68 -22.94
C ASN A 261 -7.09 16.06 -21.59
N ASN A 262 -6.43 16.52 -20.52
CA ASN A 262 -6.63 16.03 -19.15
C ASN A 262 -7.62 16.89 -18.34
N THR A 263 -8.16 17.94 -18.92
CA THR A 263 -9.19 18.74 -18.29
C THR A 263 -10.49 17.93 -18.08
N PRO A 264 -11.12 18.00 -16.91
CA PRO A 264 -12.40 17.35 -16.64
C PRO A 264 -13.46 17.69 -17.70
N LYS A 265 -14.32 16.75 -18.05
CA LYS A 265 -15.33 16.88 -19.11
C LYS A 265 -16.16 18.15 -18.98
N TYR A 266 -16.56 18.50 -17.75
CA TYR A 266 -17.40 19.69 -17.49
C TYR A 266 -16.70 21.03 -17.73
N LEU A 267 -15.35 21.05 -17.83
CA LEU A 267 -14.56 22.25 -18.13
C LEU A 267 -14.07 22.31 -19.57
N ARG A 268 -14.21 21.26 -20.37
CA ARG A 268 -13.67 21.20 -21.75
C ARG A 268 -14.22 22.27 -22.68
N HIS A 269 -15.44 22.72 -22.45
CA HIS A 269 -16.05 23.79 -23.24
C HIS A 269 -15.25 25.09 -23.17
N ILE A 270 -14.48 25.34 -22.12
CA ILE A 270 -13.63 26.53 -21.95
C ILE A 270 -12.53 26.58 -23.01
N TYR A 271 -12.01 25.41 -23.41
CA TYR A 271 -10.87 25.29 -24.30
C TYR A 271 -11.27 24.85 -25.72
N SER A 272 -12.53 24.50 -25.97
CA SER A 272 -12.96 23.88 -27.24
C SER A 272 -12.80 24.79 -28.47
N SER A 273 -12.73 26.11 -28.27
CA SER A 273 -12.57 27.11 -29.32
C SER A 273 -11.18 27.72 -29.38
N ILE A 274 -10.23 27.26 -28.53
CA ILE A 274 -8.89 27.85 -28.43
C ILE A 274 -7.86 26.87 -28.97
N LEU A 275 -7.04 27.33 -29.92
CA LEU A 275 -5.91 26.55 -30.43
C LEU A 275 -4.75 26.73 -29.46
N LEU A 276 -4.48 25.68 -28.67
CA LEU A 276 -3.45 25.70 -27.65
C LEU A 276 -2.19 25.02 -28.19
N ASP A 277 -1.07 25.72 -28.16
CA ASP A 277 0.26 25.19 -28.53
C ASP A 277 1.39 25.80 -27.67
N GLY A 278 2.41 25.01 -27.40
CA GLY A 278 3.57 25.42 -26.60
C GLY A 278 3.60 24.82 -25.21
N ASN A 279 4.55 25.26 -24.40
CA ASN A 279 4.76 24.83 -23.01
C ASN A 279 4.41 25.96 -22.05
N ILE A 280 3.90 25.57 -20.87
CA ILE A 280 3.56 26.50 -19.80
C ILE A 280 4.26 26.09 -18.50
N ASN A 281 4.61 27.10 -17.73
CA ASN A 281 4.99 26.97 -16.33
C ASN A 281 3.87 27.57 -15.47
N TYR A 282 3.54 26.93 -14.39
CA TYR A 282 2.54 27.47 -13.45
C TYR A 282 2.91 27.15 -12.01
N ASN A 283 2.47 28.04 -11.13
CA ASN A 283 2.50 27.84 -9.69
C ASN A 283 1.13 28.25 -9.15
N ALA A 284 0.43 27.29 -8.57
CA ALA A 284 -0.89 27.51 -7.95
C ALA A 284 -0.77 27.32 -6.44
N ILE A 285 -1.26 28.29 -5.68
CA ILE A 285 -1.31 28.21 -4.21
C ILE A 285 -2.78 28.17 -3.81
N ILE A 286 -3.17 27.11 -3.10
CA ILE A 286 -4.53 26.91 -2.60
C ILE A 286 -4.48 27.05 -1.09
N LYS A 287 -5.24 28.02 -0.56
CA LYS A 287 -5.37 28.29 0.88
C LYS A 287 -6.84 28.37 1.27
N GLY A 288 -7.18 27.72 2.39
CA GLY A 288 -8.57 27.76 2.85
C GLY A 288 -8.84 26.94 4.11
#